data_79f062f6045b008f22d5ba6c636b0616
#
_entry.id   79f062f6045b008f22d5ba6c636b0616
#
_cell.length_a   1.000
_cell.length_b   1.000
_cell.length_c   1.000
_cell.angle_alpha   90.00
_cell.angle_beta   90.00
_cell.angle_gamma   90.00
#
_symmetry.space_group_name_H-M   'P 1'
#
loop_
_entity.id
_entity.type
_entity.pdbx_description
1 polymer ?
#
loop_
_entity_poly.entity_id
_entity_poly.type
_entity_poly.pdbx_seq_one_letter_code
_entity_poly.pdbx_strand_id
1 'polypeptide(L)'
;YVALDLGPTGKLLKPLGDLPFETAVSLYKEVVSIGAAAGADLVLIETMSDSYELKAAVLAAKEAGFKPETGERLPIFATVIYDEKGKLLTGGNVESTVALLEGLGVDVLGVNCGLGPEQMKGIVKDILEVSSTPVLVNPNAGLPRSENGKTVYDVDPKDFAAVMEEIVKMGAVITGGCCGTTPDHIHAMVELTKDIPVLMPEKKHRTVISSYSQAVVFDKKTIIIGERINPTGKSKFKQALRDHNLEYILREGVTQQDNGADVLDVNVGLPEIDEPSMMEDVVKELQAVIDLPLQLDTSSAE
;
A
#
# COMPACT_ATOMS: atom_id res chain seq x y z
N TYR A 1 16.97 -8.02 16.55
CA TYR A 1 15.59 -7.46 16.56
C TYR A 1 14.62 -8.57 16.20
N VAL A 2 13.43 -8.54 16.81
CA VAL A 2 12.32 -9.47 16.55
C VAL A 2 11.18 -8.69 15.91
N ALA A 3 10.80 -9.07 14.69
CA ALA A 3 9.65 -8.50 14.00
C ALA A 3 8.37 -9.25 14.37
N LEU A 4 7.29 -8.52 14.63
CA LEU A 4 5.95 -9.06 14.57
C LEU A 4 5.56 -9.15 13.09
N ASP A 5 5.45 -10.36 12.59
CA ASP A 5 5.12 -10.63 11.19
C ASP A 5 3.60 -10.73 10.98
N LEU A 6 3.07 -9.94 10.04
CA LEU A 6 1.66 -9.86 9.66
C LEU A 6 1.51 -10.10 8.16
N GLY A 7 0.94 -11.21 7.80
CA GLY A 7 0.54 -11.52 6.42
C GLY A 7 -0.92 -11.14 6.12
N PRO A 8 -1.37 -11.33 4.86
CA PRO A 8 -2.75 -11.09 4.48
C PRO A 8 -3.71 -12.09 5.13
N THR A 9 -4.95 -11.67 5.38
CA THR A 9 -6.01 -12.50 5.99
C THR A 9 -6.45 -13.66 5.10
N GLY A 10 -6.07 -13.64 3.83
CA GLY A 10 -6.56 -14.59 2.83
C GLY A 10 -7.97 -14.28 2.31
N LYS A 11 -8.51 -13.11 2.64
CA LYS A 11 -9.82 -12.63 2.18
C LYS A 11 -9.63 -11.31 1.44
N LEU A 12 -10.47 -11.07 0.44
CA LEU A 12 -10.55 -9.76 -0.19
C LEU A 12 -11.47 -8.84 0.62
N LEU A 13 -11.09 -7.58 0.72
CA LEU A 13 -11.91 -6.56 1.35
C LEU A 13 -13.03 -6.11 0.41
N LYS A 14 -14.11 -5.56 0.98
CA LYS A 14 -15.14 -4.90 0.19
C LYS A 14 -14.54 -3.73 -0.61
N PRO A 15 -15.00 -3.48 -1.85
CA PRO A 15 -16.13 -4.13 -2.53
C PRO A 15 -15.79 -5.43 -3.26
N LEU A 16 -14.53 -5.81 -3.40
CA LEU A 16 -14.08 -6.97 -4.17
C LEU A 16 -14.34 -8.31 -3.46
N GLY A 17 -14.45 -8.31 -2.14
CA GLY A 17 -14.75 -9.47 -1.31
C GLY A 17 -15.75 -9.17 -0.21
N ASP A 18 -15.78 -10.02 0.82
CA ASP A 18 -16.79 -9.97 1.89
C ASP A 18 -16.29 -9.28 3.18
N LEU A 19 -14.98 -9.07 3.33
CA LEU A 19 -14.40 -8.53 4.56
C LEU A 19 -14.58 -7.01 4.63
N PRO A 20 -15.33 -6.46 5.63
CA PRO A 20 -15.37 -5.02 5.84
C PRO A 20 -14.01 -4.47 6.26
N PHE A 21 -13.68 -3.24 5.83
CA PHE A 21 -12.42 -2.58 6.12
C PHE A 21 -12.16 -2.44 7.63
N GLU A 22 -13.16 -1.98 8.39
CA GLU A 22 -13.08 -1.77 9.83
C GLU A 22 -12.87 -3.09 10.59
N THR A 23 -13.44 -4.19 10.06
CA THR A 23 -13.21 -5.53 10.60
C THR A 23 -11.77 -5.97 10.38
N ALA A 24 -11.21 -5.72 9.20
CA ALA A 24 -9.79 -6.00 8.92
C ALA A 24 -8.87 -5.20 9.85
N VAL A 25 -9.12 -3.90 10.03
CA VAL A 25 -8.37 -3.07 11.01
C VAL A 25 -8.44 -3.68 12.41
N SER A 26 -9.62 -4.08 12.86
CA SER A 26 -9.81 -4.66 14.21
C SER A 26 -9.04 -5.97 14.40
N LEU A 27 -9.05 -6.86 13.38
CA LEU A 27 -8.31 -8.12 13.41
C LEU A 27 -6.80 -7.91 13.50
N TYR A 28 -6.25 -7.03 12.65
CA TYR A 28 -4.83 -6.68 12.72
C TYR A 28 -4.47 -6.00 14.04
N LYS A 29 -5.33 -5.12 14.55
CA LYS A 29 -5.11 -4.41 15.81
C LYS A 29 -4.99 -5.36 17.01
N GLU A 30 -5.79 -6.42 17.06
CA GLU A 30 -5.69 -7.47 18.08
C GLU A 30 -4.29 -8.11 18.06
N VAL A 31 -3.84 -8.55 16.89
CA VAL A 31 -2.52 -9.21 16.74
C VAL A 31 -1.37 -8.24 17.06
N VAL A 32 -1.46 -6.99 16.58
CA VAL A 32 -0.44 -5.96 16.85
C VAL A 32 -0.34 -5.66 18.35
N SER A 33 -1.48 -5.52 19.04
CA SER A 33 -1.50 -5.26 20.50
C SER A 33 -0.81 -6.38 21.27
N ILE A 34 -1.08 -7.64 20.91
CA ILE A 34 -0.48 -8.82 21.56
C ILE A 34 1.02 -8.89 21.27
N GLY A 35 1.43 -8.69 20.01
CA GLY A 35 2.84 -8.73 19.61
C GLY A 35 3.68 -7.63 20.26
N ALA A 36 3.14 -6.41 20.33
CA ALA A 36 3.78 -5.31 21.02
C ALA A 36 3.95 -5.59 22.54
N ALA A 37 2.90 -6.12 23.19
CA ALA A 37 2.96 -6.53 24.59
C ALA A 37 3.92 -7.71 24.83
N ALA A 38 4.15 -8.56 23.84
CA ALA A 38 5.11 -9.65 23.90
C ALA A 38 6.57 -9.21 23.67
N GLY A 39 6.82 -7.94 23.37
CA GLY A 39 8.16 -7.35 23.24
C GLY A 39 8.71 -7.37 21.81
N ALA A 40 7.88 -7.34 20.78
CA ALA A 40 8.33 -7.13 19.41
C ALA A 40 9.07 -5.79 19.25
N ASP A 41 10.12 -5.76 18.44
CA ASP A 41 10.91 -4.56 18.17
C ASP A 41 10.33 -3.71 17.04
N LEU A 42 9.61 -4.33 16.10
CA LEU A 42 8.96 -3.70 14.96
C LEU A 42 7.76 -4.52 14.47
N VAL A 43 6.90 -3.90 13.67
CA VAL A 43 5.83 -4.58 12.93
C VAL A 43 6.26 -4.72 11.47
N LEU A 44 6.29 -5.93 10.95
CA LEU A 44 6.51 -6.25 9.55
C LEU A 44 5.18 -6.71 8.94
N ILE A 45 4.62 -5.89 8.06
CA ILE A 45 3.45 -6.19 7.26
C ILE A 45 3.96 -6.68 5.91
N GLU A 46 3.79 -7.98 5.57
CA GLU A 46 4.41 -8.52 4.37
C GLU A 46 3.44 -9.26 3.44
N THR A 47 3.86 -9.40 2.18
CA THR A 47 3.14 -10.18 1.15
C THR A 47 1.74 -9.66 0.85
N MET A 48 1.50 -8.37 1.05
CA MET A 48 0.19 -7.77 0.81
C MET A 48 -0.08 -7.63 -0.69
N SER A 49 -1.22 -8.12 -1.14
CA SER A 49 -1.65 -8.12 -2.55
C SER A 49 -2.82 -7.17 -2.83
N ASP A 50 -3.39 -6.59 -1.79
CA ASP A 50 -4.51 -5.66 -1.82
C ASP A 50 -4.16 -4.36 -1.09
N SER A 51 -4.32 -3.21 -1.75
CA SER A 51 -4.02 -1.91 -1.18
C SER A 51 -4.93 -1.52 -0.02
N TYR A 52 -6.19 -1.97 0.01
CA TYR A 52 -7.10 -1.73 1.13
C TYR A 52 -6.74 -2.57 2.35
N GLU A 53 -6.39 -3.84 2.16
CA GLU A 53 -5.92 -4.69 3.25
C GLU A 53 -4.60 -4.18 3.82
N LEU A 54 -3.65 -3.78 2.96
CA LEU A 54 -2.41 -3.12 3.34
C LEU A 54 -2.66 -1.88 4.19
N LYS A 55 -3.58 -1.00 3.76
CA LYS A 55 -3.99 0.21 4.49
C LYS A 55 -4.56 -0.15 5.87
N ALA A 56 -5.43 -1.16 5.94
CA ALA A 56 -6.02 -1.61 7.21
C ALA A 56 -4.96 -2.11 8.20
N ALA A 57 -3.98 -2.91 7.73
CA ALA A 57 -2.89 -3.41 8.55
C ALA A 57 -1.97 -2.28 9.06
N VAL A 58 -1.63 -1.30 8.19
CA VAL A 58 -0.81 -0.14 8.59
C VAL A 58 -1.55 0.74 9.60
N LEU A 59 -2.85 1.01 9.42
CA LEU A 59 -3.65 1.76 10.38
C LEU A 59 -3.70 1.05 11.73
N ALA A 60 -3.93 -0.25 11.75
CA ALA A 60 -3.91 -1.06 12.97
C ALA A 60 -2.54 -0.98 13.69
N ALA A 61 -1.44 -1.06 12.94
CA ALA A 61 -0.10 -0.93 13.50
C ALA A 61 0.16 0.48 14.08
N LYS A 62 -0.35 1.53 13.45
CA LYS A 62 -0.25 2.91 13.96
C LYS A 62 -1.07 3.13 15.22
N GLU A 63 -2.21 2.47 15.36
CA GLU A 63 -3.12 2.64 16.50
C GLU A 63 -2.77 1.77 17.70
N ALA A 64 -2.13 0.61 17.50
CA ALA A 64 -1.88 -0.38 18.55
C ALA A 64 -0.41 -0.76 18.73
N GLY A 65 0.47 -0.40 17.80
CA GLY A 65 1.88 -0.79 17.80
C GLY A 65 2.75 0.09 18.70
N PHE A 66 2.53 0.04 20.02
CA PHE A 66 3.30 0.79 20.99
C PHE A 66 3.92 -0.12 22.04
N LYS A 67 5.16 0.15 22.45
CA LYS A 67 5.80 -0.54 23.57
C LYS A 67 5.07 -0.18 24.87
N PRO A 68 4.56 -1.16 25.63
CA PRO A 68 3.78 -0.88 26.84
C PRO A 68 4.56 -0.06 27.89
N GLU A 69 5.87 -0.28 28.01
CA GLU A 69 6.70 0.31 29.05
C GLU A 69 7.04 1.79 28.77
N THR A 70 7.16 2.17 27.50
CA THR A 70 7.64 3.51 27.10
C THR A 70 6.60 4.33 26.36
N GLY A 71 5.57 3.71 25.81
CA GLY A 71 4.62 4.35 24.90
C GLY A 71 5.23 4.71 23.53
N GLU A 72 6.45 4.24 23.24
CA GLU A 72 7.12 4.45 21.97
C GLU A 72 6.47 3.61 20.86
N ARG A 73 6.19 4.24 19.71
CA ARG A 73 5.64 3.54 18.53
C ARG A 73 6.68 2.57 17.95
N LEU A 74 6.26 1.36 17.68
CA LEU A 74 7.06 0.39 16.93
C LEU A 74 7.27 0.88 15.48
N PRO A 75 8.47 0.73 14.91
CA PRO A 75 8.68 0.94 13.49
C PRO A 75 7.76 0.02 12.66
N ILE A 76 7.23 0.55 11.56
CA ILE A 76 6.34 -0.18 10.64
C ILE A 76 7.05 -0.38 9.32
N PHE A 77 7.31 -1.64 8.98
CA PHE A 77 7.84 -2.06 7.70
C PHE A 77 6.69 -2.69 6.91
N ALA A 78 6.53 -2.31 5.64
CA ALA A 78 5.43 -2.81 4.83
C ALA A 78 5.91 -3.24 3.44
N THR A 79 5.66 -4.49 3.06
CA THR A 79 5.99 -5.03 1.75
C THR A 79 4.78 -5.61 1.06
N VAL A 80 4.82 -5.55 -0.25
CA VAL A 80 3.75 -6.04 -1.12
C VAL A 80 4.28 -7.10 -2.07
N ILE A 81 3.37 -7.87 -2.65
CA ILE A 81 3.66 -8.82 -3.71
C ILE A 81 3.14 -8.25 -5.04
N TYR A 82 4.04 -8.12 -6.02
CA TYR A 82 3.70 -7.73 -7.38
C TYR A 82 3.76 -8.93 -8.34
N ASP A 83 2.99 -8.84 -9.41
CA ASP A 83 3.20 -9.68 -10.60
C ASP A 83 4.43 -9.18 -11.41
N GLU A 84 4.79 -9.89 -12.49
CA GLU A 84 5.90 -9.52 -13.36
C GLU A 84 5.74 -8.16 -14.06
N LYS A 85 4.53 -7.59 -14.04
CA LYS A 85 4.22 -6.27 -14.62
C LYS A 85 4.20 -5.15 -13.57
N GLY A 86 4.58 -5.44 -12.33
CA GLY A 86 4.56 -4.48 -11.23
C GLY A 86 3.15 -4.10 -10.77
N LYS A 87 2.20 -5.06 -10.81
CA LYS A 87 0.82 -4.87 -10.38
C LYS A 87 0.48 -5.74 -9.17
N LEU A 88 -0.26 -5.17 -8.22
CA LEU A 88 -0.93 -5.91 -7.17
C LEU A 88 -2.11 -6.72 -7.74
N LEU A 89 -2.58 -7.71 -7.02
CA LEU A 89 -3.76 -8.50 -7.37
C LEU A 89 -4.99 -7.61 -7.65
N THR A 90 -5.16 -6.55 -6.88
CA THR A 90 -6.27 -5.59 -7.00
C THR A 90 -5.98 -4.43 -7.96
N GLY A 91 -4.87 -4.47 -8.70
CA GLY A 91 -4.55 -3.55 -9.80
C GLY A 91 -3.59 -2.40 -9.45
N GLY A 92 -3.29 -2.17 -8.17
CA GLY A 92 -2.33 -1.16 -7.74
C GLY A 92 -0.97 -1.31 -8.43
N ASN A 93 -0.35 -0.20 -8.82
CA ASN A 93 0.99 -0.19 -9.41
C ASN A 93 2.04 0.30 -8.39
N VAL A 94 3.31 0.25 -8.76
CA VAL A 94 4.42 0.70 -7.90
C VAL A 94 4.19 2.13 -7.41
N GLU A 95 3.83 3.05 -8.29
CA GLU A 95 3.67 4.46 -7.93
C GLU A 95 2.51 4.70 -6.97
N SER A 96 1.35 4.05 -7.17
CA SER A 96 0.20 4.15 -6.26
C SER A 96 0.49 3.51 -4.89
N THR A 97 1.21 2.39 -4.87
CA THR A 97 1.55 1.69 -3.63
C THR A 97 2.58 2.47 -2.82
N VAL A 98 3.62 3.02 -3.46
CA VAL A 98 4.60 3.89 -2.78
C VAL A 98 3.91 5.14 -2.22
N ALA A 99 3.06 5.81 -3.02
CA ALA A 99 2.32 6.99 -2.58
C ALA A 99 1.41 6.67 -1.37
N LEU A 100 0.73 5.52 -1.38
CA LEU A 100 -0.09 5.06 -0.26
C LEU A 100 0.76 4.85 1.00
N LEU A 101 1.85 4.10 0.91
CA LEU A 101 2.69 3.74 2.06
C LEU A 101 3.41 4.97 2.64
N GLU A 102 3.93 5.86 1.80
CA GLU A 102 4.54 7.12 2.25
C GLU A 102 3.50 8.05 2.89
N GLY A 103 2.30 8.15 2.30
CA GLY A 103 1.18 8.89 2.88
C GLY A 103 0.72 8.35 4.24
N LEU A 104 0.78 7.05 4.43
CA LEU A 104 0.52 6.39 5.72
C LEU A 104 1.69 6.52 6.71
N GLY A 105 2.87 6.95 6.26
CA GLY A 105 4.03 7.18 7.12
C GLY A 105 4.65 5.91 7.67
N VAL A 106 4.82 4.89 6.84
CA VAL A 106 5.61 3.70 7.18
C VAL A 106 7.11 4.05 7.24
N ASP A 107 7.86 3.33 8.05
CA ASP A 107 9.29 3.59 8.24
C ASP A 107 10.15 2.92 7.16
N VAL A 108 9.66 1.82 6.59
CA VAL A 108 10.27 1.08 5.48
C VAL A 108 9.15 0.56 4.58
N LEU A 109 9.34 0.63 3.28
CA LEU A 109 8.45 0.01 2.30
C LEU A 109 9.23 -0.94 1.38
N GLY A 110 8.52 -1.77 0.62
CA GLY A 110 9.25 -2.64 -0.31
C GLY A 110 8.44 -3.75 -0.93
N VAL A 111 9.15 -4.80 -1.33
CA VAL A 111 8.60 -5.93 -2.07
C VAL A 111 9.14 -7.24 -1.54
N ASN A 112 8.27 -8.25 -1.42
CA ASN A 112 8.69 -9.61 -1.08
C ASN A 112 7.87 -10.64 -1.84
N CYS A 113 8.38 -11.87 -1.90
CA CYS A 113 7.70 -13.04 -2.45
C CYS A 113 7.30 -12.91 -3.94
N GLY A 114 6.59 -13.90 -4.48
CA GLY A 114 6.06 -13.95 -5.85
C GLY A 114 7.11 -14.19 -6.92
N LEU A 115 8.17 -13.42 -6.93
CA LEU A 115 9.21 -13.39 -7.95
C LEU A 115 10.58 -13.78 -7.37
N GLY A 116 11.48 -14.25 -8.27
CA GLY A 116 12.90 -14.39 -7.97
C GLY A 116 13.64 -13.05 -8.07
N PRO A 117 14.90 -12.99 -7.62
CA PRO A 117 15.64 -11.73 -7.56
C PRO A 117 15.83 -11.08 -8.94
N GLU A 118 16.04 -11.86 -9.99
CA GLU A 118 16.23 -11.32 -11.35
C GLU A 118 14.95 -10.65 -11.89
N GLN A 119 13.78 -11.29 -11.72
CA GLN A 119 12.50 -10.73 -12.15
C GLN A 119 12.12 -9.49 -11.31
N MET A 120 12.55 -9.44 -10.05
CA MET A 120 12.22 -8.37 -9.12
C MET A 120 13.06 -7.09 -9.35
N LYS A 121 14.22 -7.17 -10.00
CA LYS A 121 15.12 -6.03 -10.23
C LYS A 121 14.43 -4.83 -10.90
N GLY A 122 13.60 -5.06 -11.91
CA GLY A 122 12.86 -3.99 -12.60
C GLY A 122 11.91 -3.26 -11.66
N ILE A 123 11.16 -4.02 -10.87
CA ILE A 123 10.21 -3.49 -9.88
C ILE A 123 10.94 -2.71 -8.78
N VAL A 124 12.07 -3.24 -8.28
CA VAL A 124 12.91 -2.56 -7.29
C VAL A 124 13.44 -1.23 -7.83
N LYS A 125 13.88 -1.20 -9.08
CA LYS A 125 14.30 0.04 -9.74
C LYS A 125 13.17 1.07 -9.76
N ASP A 126 11.98 0.67 -10.17
CA ASP A 126 10.81 1.56 -10.22
C ASP A 126 10.41 2.08 -8.82
N ILE A 127 10.49 1.22 -7.78
CA ILE A 127 10.27 1.64 -6.39
C ILE A 127 11.31 2.68 -5.96
N LEU A 128 12.60 2.42 -6.19
CA LEU A 128 13.70 3.32 -5.81
C LEU A 128 13.64 4.67 -6.54
N GLU A 129 13.12 4.69 -7.77
CA GLU A 129 12.95 5.93 -8.53
C GLU A 129 11.94 6.87 -7.89
N VAL A 130 10.87 6.34 -7.29
CA VAL A 130 9.76 7.13 -6.75
C VAL A 130 9.73 7.23 -5.23
N SER A 131 10.38 6.33 -4.50
CA SER A 131 10.37 6.28 -3.04
C SER A 131 11.34 7.26 -2.39
N SER A 132 10.87 7.96 -1.36
CA SER A 132 11.67 8.73 -0.40
C SER A 132 11.92 7.97 0.90
N THR A 133 11.35 6.76 1.01
CA THR A 133 11.40 5.88 2.18
C THR A 133 12.36 4.71 1.91
N PRO A 134 13.14 4.23 2.91
CA PRO A 134 14.02 3.09 2.75
C PRO A 134 13.31 1.86 2.19
N VAL A 135 13.98 1.13 1.28
CA VAL A 135 13.37 0.02 0.54
C VAL A 135 13.89 -1.32 1.04
N LEU A 136 12.94 -2.23 1.33
CA LEU A 136 13.16 -3.62 1.72
C LEU A 136 12.86 -4.56 0.55
N VAL A 137 13.75 -5.55 0.32
CA VAL A 137 13.63 -6.49 -0.80
C VAL A 137 13.90 -7.92 -0.32
N ASN A 138 12.86 -8.78 -0.32
CA ASN A 138 12.95 -10.19 0.07
C ASN A 138 12.39 -11.09 -1.05
N PRO A 139 13.17 -11.43 -2.09
CA PRO A 139 12.70 -12.29 -3.17
C PRO A 139 12.67 -13.77 -2.79
N ASN A 140 11.96 -14.56 -3.58
CA ASN A 140 12.04 -16.01 -3.53
C ASN A 140 13.38 -16.48 -4.12
N ALA A 141 13.77 -17.72 -3.82
CA ALA A 141 14.91 -18.38 -4.47
C ALA A 141 14.57 -18.84 -5.91
N GLY A 142 14.00 -17.93 -6.72
CA GLY A 142 13.50 -18.18 -8.06
C GLY A 142 11.98 -18.24 -8.15
N LEU A 143 11.47 -18.63 -9.32
CA LEU A 143 10.02 -18.80 -9.51
C LEU A 143 9.59 -20.18 -8.96
N PRO A 144 8.41 -20.27 -8.30
CA PRO A 144 7.90 -21.54 -7.83
C PRO A 144 7.53 -22.46 -8.99
N ARG A 145 7.98 -23.71 -8.94
CA ARG A 145 7.57 -24.76 -9.87
C ARG A 145 7.14 -26.02 -9.13
N SER A 146 6.31 -26.86 -9.74
CA SER A 146 5.88 -28.10 -9.12
C SER A 146 6.74 -29.27 -9.62
N GLU A 147 7.37 -29.98 -8.68
CA GLU A 147 8.06 -31.25 -8.93
C GLU A 147 7.51 -32.33 -8.00
N ASN A 148 6.95 -33.40 -8.58
CA ASN A 148 6.38 -34.50 -7.81
C ASN A 148 5.37 -34.05 -6.74
N GLY A 149 4.56 -33.03 -7.02
CA GLY A 149 3.56 -32.47 -6.10
C GLY A 149 4.13 -31.59 -4.97
N LYS A 150 5.42 -31.24 -5.05
CA LYS A 150 6.07 -30.31 -4.12
C LYS A 150 6.47 -29.04 -4.86
N THR A 151 6.34 -27.92 -4.18
CA THR A 151 6.86 -26.64 -4.68
C THR A 151 8.38 -26.61 -4.48
N VAL A 152 9.13 -26.35 -5.54
CA VAL A 152 10.58 -26.21 -5.54
C VAL A 152 10.99 -24.88 -6.15
N TYR A 153 12.18 -24.43 -5.79
CA TYR A 153 12.82 -23.20 -6.25
C TYR A 153 14.22 -23.58 -6.76
N ASP A 154 14.70 -22.93 -7.81
CA ASP A 154 15.88 -23.37 -8.56
C ASP A 154 17.03 -22.38 -8.66
N VAL A 155 16.90 -21.19 -8.05
CA VAL A 155 18.01 -20.26 -7.94
C VAL A 155 18.90 -20.68 -6.77
N ASP A 156 20.14 -21.00 -7.05
CA ASP A 156 21.08 -21.41 -6.01
C ASP A 156 21.62 -20.22 -5.18
N PRO A 157 22.28 -20.45 -4.03
CA PRO A 157 22.79 -19.39 -3.17
C PRO A 157 23.74 -18.41 -3.86
N LYS A 158 24.59 -18.88 -4.80
CA LYS A 158 25.56 -18.05 -5.49
C LYS A 158 24.88 -17.09 -6.47
N ASP A 159 23.98 -17.62 -7.29
CA ASP A 159 23.25 -16.82 -8.29
C ASP A 159 22.29 -15.85 -7.60
N PHE A 160 21.63 -16.29 -6.53
CA PHE A 160 20.81 -15.43 -5.67
C PHE A 160 21.63 -14.24 -5.15
N ALA A 161 22.78 -14.51 -4.54
CA ALA A 161 23.63 -13.50 -3.92
C ALA A 161 24.17 -12.50 -4.95
N ALA A 162 24.53 -12.94 -6.15
CA ALA A 162 25.02 -12.08 -7.23
C ALA A 162 23.96 -11.05 -7.65
N VAL A 163 22.70 -11.46 -7.81
CA VAL A 163 21.63 -10.53 -8.17
C VAL A 163 21.27 -9.63 -6.99
N MET A 164 21.29 -10.14 -5.76
CA MET A 164 21.05 -9.32 -4.56
C MET A 164 22.12 -8.27 -4.34
N GLU A 165 23.37 -8.55 -4.71
CA GLU A 165 24.45 -7.55 -4.72
C GLU A 165 24.12 -6.38 -5.66
N GLU A 166 23.59 -6.66 -6.86
CA GLU A 166 23.14 -5.60 -7.78
C GLU A 166 21.99 -4.79 -7.18
N ILE A 167 20.99 -5.45 -6.57
CA ILE A 167 19.84 -4.80 -5.92
C ILE A 167 20.30 -3.88 -4.78
N VAL A 168 21.26 -4.32 -3.95
CA VAL A 168 21.83 -3.46 -2.89
C VAL A 168 22.57 -2.25 -3.49
N LYS A 169 23.37 -2.46 -4.55
CA LYS A 169 24.06 -1.36 -5.26
C LYS A 169 23.08 -0.36 -5.91
N MET A 170 21.86 -0.79 -6.26
CA MET A 170 20.81 0.10 -6.75
C MET A 170 20.24 1.00 -5.65
N GLY A 171 20.36 0.62 -4.36
CA GLY A 171 19.88 1.41 -3.22
C GLY A 171 18.88 0.70 -2.30
N ALA A 172 18.68 -0.61 -2.43
CA ALA A 172 17.92 -1.35 -1.42
C ALA A 172 18.65 -1.31 -0.08
N VAL A 173 17.94 -0.91 0.98
CA VAL A 173 18.52 -0.67 2.32
C VAL A 173 18.46 -1.92 3.19
N ILE A 174 17.37 -2.68 3.07
CA ILE A 174 17.15 -3.91 3.82
C ILE A 174 16.93 -5.04 2.83
N THR A 175 17.65 -6.14 3.01
CA THR A 175 17.57 -7.29 2.12
C THR A 175 17.53 -8.59 2.89
N GLY A 176 16.84 -9.57 2.33
CA GLY A 176 16.69 -10.90 2.88
C GLY A 176 16.21 -11.86 1.81
N GLY A 177 15.40 -12.81 2.21
CA GLY A 177 14.80 -13.79 1.31
C GLY A 177 13.42 -14.22 1.78
N CYS A 178 12.65 -14.76 0.86
CA CYS A 178 11.31 -15.30 1.10
C CYS A 178 11.29 -16.80 0.74
N CYS A 179 10.28 -17.26 0.03
CA CYS A 179 10.09 -18.66 -0.26
C CYS A 179 11.29 -19.32 -0.98
N GLY A 180 11.69 -20.49 -0.52
CA GLY A 180 12.79 -21.27 -1.09
C GLY A 180 14.19 -20.85 -0.65
N THR A 181 14.36 -19.68 -0.02
CA THR A 181 15.66 -19.28 0.52
C THR A 181 16.04 -20.11 1.75
N THR A 182 17.33 -20.39 1.87
CA THR A 182 17.94 -21.16 2.96
C THR A 182 19.00 -20.31 3.67
N PRO A 183 19.52 -20.74 4.83
CA PRO A 183 20.65 -20.06 5.46
C PRO A 183 21.84 -19.83 4.52
N ASP A 184 22.10 -20.74 3.58
CA ASP A 184 23.20 -20.61 2.62
C ASP A 184 22.97 -19.46 1.63
N HIS A 185 21.72 -19.21 1.21
CA HIS A 185 21.37 -18.04 0.39
C HIS A 185 21.67 -16.74 1.13
N ILE A 186 21.22 -16.68 2.39
CA ILE A 186 21.42 -15.47 3.21
C ILE A 186 22.90 -15.27 3.51
N HIS A 187 23.63 -16.33 3.82
CA HIS A 187 25.07 -16.25 4.05
C HIS A 187 25.82 -15.74 2.81
N ALA A 188 25.56 -16.34 1.64
CA ALA A 188 26.19 -15.92 0.39
C ALA A 188 25.89 -14.45 0.05
N MET A 189 24.63 -14.02 0.23
CA MET A 189 24.22 -12.62 0.04
C MET A 189 24.97 -11.68 0.99
N VAL A 190 25.03 -12.00 2.28
CA VAL A 190 25.71 -11.18 3.29
C VAL A 190 27.21 -11.03 2.95
N GLU A 191 27.89 -12.11 2.54
CA GLU A 191 29.28 -12.05 2.17
C GLU A 191 29.56 -11.11 1.00
N LEU A 192 28.65 -10.99 0.02
CA LEU A 192 28.80 -10.08 -1.11
C LEU A 192 28.37 -8.64 -0.79
N THR A 193 27.49 -8.44 0.19
CA THR A 193 26.86 -7.12 0.41
C THR A 193 27.35 -6.38 1.65
N LYS A 194 27.98 -7.06 2.62
CA LYS A 194 28.38 -6.49 3.92
C LYS A 194 29.27 -5.23 3.86
N ASP A 195 30.06 -5.10 2.80
CA ASP A 195 30.97 -3.98 2.63
C ASP A 195 30.42 -2.88 1.68
N ILE A 196 29.19 -3.05 1.17
CA ILE A 196 28.54 -2.05 0.31
C ILE A 196 27.98 -0.95 1.20
N PRO A 197 28.30 0.33 0.96
CA PRO A 197 27.73 1.44 1.73
C PRO A 197 26.21 1.51 1.58
N VAL A 198 25.50 1.72 2.69
CA VAL A 198 24.07 1.92 2.66
C VAL A 198 23.74 3.27 2.03
N LEU A 199 22.92 3.24 0.98
CA LEU A 199 22.43 4.43 0.28
C LEU A 199 21.01 4.76 0.80
N MET A 200 20.93 5.74 1.70
CA MET A 200 19.62 6.23 2.15
C MET A 200 18.93 7.00 1.03
N PRO A 201 17.62 6.79 0.80
CA PRO A 201 16.91 7.50 -0.26
C PRO A 201 16.82 8.99 0.00
N GLU A 202 16.94 9.77 -1.07
CA GLU A 202 16.70 11.21 -1.04
C GLU A 202 15.19 11.51 -1.15
N LYS A 203 14.74 12.60 -0.51
CA LYS A 203 13.35 13.06 -0.65
C LYS A 203 13.08 13.48 -2.10
N LYS A 204 12.05 12.89 -2.70
CA LYS A 204 11.69 13.15 -4.11
C LYS A 204 10.94 14.46 -4.32
N HIS A 205 10.43 15.10 -3.25
CA HIS A 205 9.69 16.37 -3.31
C HIS A 205 8.57 16.39 -4.37
N ARG A 206 7.83 15.29 -4.47
CA ARG A 206 6.71 15.13 -5.40
C ARG A 206 5.39 15.29 -4.66
N THR A 207 4.42 15.95 -5.29
CA THR A 207 3.02 15.92 -4.85
C THR A 207 2.33 14.79 -5.61
N VAL A 208 1.92 13.77 -4.89
CA VAL A 208 1.28 12.57 -5.46
C VAL A 208 0.08 12.20 -4.60
N ILE A 209 -1.02 11.85 -5.25
CA ILE A 209 -2.18 11.25 -4.61
C ILE A 209 -2.51 9.94 -5.32
N SER A 210 -3.10 8.98 -4.60
CA SER A 210 -3.39 7.67 -5.16
C SER A 210 -4.79 7.19 -4.82
N SER A 211 -5.35 6.41 -5.74
CA SER A 211 -6.43 5.48 -5.48
C SER A 211 -5.86 4.08 -5.18
N TYR A 212 -6.73 3.08 -5.11
CA TYR A 212 -6.32 1.69 -4.94
C TYR A 212 -5.52 1.14 -6.15
N SER A 213 -5.66 1.74 -7.35
CA SER A 213 -5.10 1.21 -8.60
C SER A 213 -4.10 2.12 -9.29
N GLN A 214 -4.17 3.43 -9.10
CA GLN A 214 -3.35 4.39 -9.82
C GLN A 214 -2.91 5.58 -8.97
N ALA A 215 -1.86 6.27 -9.40
CA ALA A 215 -1.38 7.51 -8.82
C ALA A 215 -1.51 8.67 -9.80
N VAL A 216 -1.78 9.86 -9.27
CA VAL A 216 -1.78 11.13 -10.00
C VAL A 216 -0.67 12.01 -9.45
N VAL A 217 0.27 12.37 -10.31
CA VAL A 217 1.45 13.17 -9.98
C VAL A 217 1.26 14.60 -10.47
N PHE A 218 1.44 15.56 -9.58
CA PHE A 218 1.22 16.99 -9.84
C PHE A 218 2.53 17.70 -10.26
N ASP A 219 3.19 17.22 -11.33
CA ASP A 219 4.51 17.76 -11.70
C ASP A 219 4.69 18.15 -13.18
N LYS A 220 4.05 17.44 -14.13
CA LYS A 220 4.41 17.51 -15.55
C LYS A 220 3.27 17.93 -16.48
N LYS A 221 2.02 17.84 -16.03
CA LYS A 221 0.85 18.16 -16.85
C LYS A 221 -0.20 18.91 -16.04
N THR A 222 -1.11 19.57 -16.72
CA THR A 222 -2.33 20.08 -16.08
C THR A 222 -3.16 18.90 -15.57
N ILE A 223 -3.51 18.93 -14.29
CA ILE A 223 -4.38 17.96 -13.67
C ILE A 223 -5.79 18.53 -13.60
N ILE A 224 -6.77 17.74 -14.01
CA ILE A 224 -8.18 18.11 -13.98
C ILE A 224 -8.80 17.51 -12.72
N ILE A 225 -9.20 18.38 -11.79
CA ILE A 225 -9.95 18.01 -10.60
C ILE A 225 -11.43 18.22 -10.88
N GLY A 226 -12.21 17.14 -10.86
CA GLY A 226 -13.65 17.19 -11.08
C GLY A 226 -14.40 17.63 -9.82
N GLU A 227 -15.11 18.77 -9.86
CA GLU A 227 -15.77 19.43 -8.70
C GLU A 227 -17.31 19.31 -8.75
N ARG A 228 -17.89 18.32 -9.44
CA ARG A 228 -19.35 18.23 -9.55
C ARG A 228 -20.03 17.61 -8.32
N ILE A 229 -19.29 16.83 -7.52
CA ILE A 229 -19.76 16.28 -6.25
C ILE A 229 -19.61 17.36 -5.17
N ASN A 230 -20.47 18.37 -5.23
CA ASN A 230 -20.45 19.53 -4.34
C ASN A 230 -21.84 20.19 -4.33
N PRO A 231 -22.44 20.47 -3.16
CA PRO A 231 -23.77 21.07 -3.06
C PRO A 231 -23.84 22.56 -3.44
N THR A 232 -22.69 23.25 -3.50
CA THR A 232 -22.66 24.71 -3.73
C THR A 232 -23.26 25.08 -5.07
N GLY A 233 -24.32 25.88 -5.08
CA GLY A 233 -25.01 26.31 -6.29
C GLY A 233 -25.83 25.26 -7.04
N LYS A 234 -25.88 23.99 -6.54
CA LYS A 234 -26.48 22.86 -7.25
C LYS A 234 -27.72 22.32 -6.49
N SER A 235 -28.90 22.82 -6.81
CA SER A 235 -30.17 22.47 -6.10
C SER A 235 -30.50 20.96 -6.18
N LYS A 236 -30.26 20.34 -7.33
CA LYS A 236 -30.50 18.89 -7.51
C LYS A 236 -29.55 18.06 -6.66
N PHE A 237 -28.29 18.47 -6.55
CA PHE A 237 -27.30 17.78 -5.72
C PHE A 237 -27.64 17.92 -4.23
N LYS A 238 -28.05 19.13 -3.78
CA LYS A 238 -28.55 19.33 -2.41
C LYS A 238 -29.74 18.42 -2.09
N GLN A 239 -30.67 18.27 -3.03
CA GLN A 239 -31.80 17.37 -2.83
C GLN A 239 -31.35 15.90 -2.76
N ALA A 240 -30.40 15.48 -3.62
CA ALA A 240 -29.85 14.13 -3.58
C ALA A 240 -29.19 13.81 -2.22
N LEU A 241 -28.47 14.76 -1.61
CA LEU A 241 -27.90 14.60 -0.28
C LEU A 241 -29.00 14.44 0.79
N ARG A 242 -30.06 15.30 0.78
CA ARG A 242 -31.19 15.19 1.73
C ARG A 242 -31.92 13.86 1.61
N ASP A 243 -32.08 13.37 0.38
CA ASP A 243 -32.79 12.13 0.10
C ASP A 243 -31.90 10.90 0.22
N HIS A 244 -30.62 11.06 0.60
CA HIS A 244 -29.59 10.00 0.62
C HIS A 244 -29.53 9.23 -0.71
N ASN A 245 -29.66 9.94 -1.83
CA ASN A 245 -29.68 9.37 -3.17
C ASN A 245 -28.25 9.18 -3.70
N LEU A 246 -27.58 8.12 -3.24
CA LEU A 246 -26.20 7.78 -3.62
C LEU A 246 -26.08 7.51 -5.12
N GLU A 247 -27.10 6.96 -5.77
CA GLU A 247 -27.07 6.69 -7.23
C GLU A 247 -26.85 7.97 -8.03
N TYR A 248 -27.51 9.07 -7.65
CA TYR A 248 -27.30 10.37 -8.31
C TYR A 248 -25.87 10.87 -8.11
N ILE A 249 -25.34 10.74 -6.89
CA ILE A 249 -23.97 11.16 -6.55
C ILE A 249 -22.93 10.35 -7.33
N LEU A 250 -23.09 9.02 -7.38
CA LEU A 250 -22.23 8.12 -8.15
C LEU A 250 -22.24 8.47 -9.65
N ARG A 251 -23.40 8.78 -10.21
CA ARG A 251 -23.53 9.18 -11.61
C ARG A 251 -22.75 10.47 -11.91
N GLU A 252 -22.75 11.44 -11.00
CA GLU A 252 -21.92 12.66 -11.13
C GLU A 252 -20.41 12.28 -11.12
N GLY A 253 -19.98 11.35 -10.28
CA GLY A 253 -18.61 10.85 -10.25
C GLY A 253 -18.20 10.17 -11.54
N VAL A 254 -18.97 9.17 -12.00
CA VAL A 254 -18.71 8.46 -13.26
C VAL A 254 -18.69 9.41 -14.45
N THR A 255 -19.63 10.37 -14.51
CA THR A 255 -19.68 11.36 -15.59
C THR A 255 -18.40 12.21 -15.65
N GLN A 256 -17.82 12.57 -14.51
CA GLN A 256 -16.56 13.32 -14.46
C GLN A 256 -15.38 12.49 -14.90
N GLN A 257 -15.30 11.22 -14.47
CA GLN A 257 -14.28 10.28 -14.93
C GLN A 257 -14.34 10.10 -16.45
N ASP A 258 -15.53 9.86 -17.01
CA ASP A 258 -15.74 9.69 -18.45
C ASP A 258 -15.38 10.94 -19.26
N ASN A 259 -15.49 12.14 -18.65
CA ASN A 259 -15.09 13.40 -19.26
C ASN A 259 -13.62 13.78 -18.99
N GLY A 260 -12.82 12.88 -18.45
CA GLY A 260 -11.38 13.02 -18.35
C GLY A 260 -10.88 13.75 -17.10
N ALA A 261 -11.61 13.73 -16.00
CA ALA A 261 -11.06 14.14 -14.72
C ALA A 261 -9.93 13.19 -14.31
N ASP A 262 -8.86 13.72 -13.73
CA ASP A 262 -7.76 12.96 -13.15
C ASP A 262 -8.00 12.65 -11.65
N VAL A 263 -8.78 13.50 -10.97
CA VAL A 263 -9.09 13.43 -9.54
C VAL A 263 -10.54 13.87 -9.35
N LEU A 264 -11.24 13.32 -8.36
CA LEU A 264 -12.56 13.82 -7.96
C LEU A 264 -12.48 14.54 -6.61
N ASP A 265 -12.95 15.77 -6.59
CA ASP A 265 -13.23 16.52 -5.38
C ASP A 265 -14.62 16.13 -4.84
N VAL A 266 -14.68 15.75 -3.57
CA VAL A 266 -15.89 15.24 -2.93
C VAL A 266 -16.23 16.13 -1.74
N ASN A 267 -17.30 16.90 -1.89
CA ASN A 267 -17.88 17.74 -0.85
C ASN A 267 -19.36 17.38 -0.66
N VAL A 268 -19.73 17.00 0.56
CA VAL A 268 -21.12 16.71 0.95
C VAL A 268 -21.64 17.65 2.02
N GLY A 269 -20.93 18.74 2.31
CA GLY A 269 -21.25 19.72 3.34
C GLY A 269 -22.59 20.40 3.10
N LEU A 270 -23.60 20.00 3.88
CA LEU A 270 -24.93 20.58 3.89
C LEU A 270 -25.43 20.67 5.35
N PRO A 271 -25.80 21.86 5.84
CA PRO A 271 -26.11 22.06 7.26
C PRO A 271 -27.21 21.16 7.84
N GLU A 272 -28.09 20.61 6.97
CA GLU A 272 -29.24 19.82 7.40
C GLU A 272 -28.99 18.31 7.47
N ILE A 273 -27.76 17.85 7.21
CA ILE A 273 -27.41 16.41 7.22
C ILE A 273 -26.24 16.12 8.15
N ASP A 274 -26.07 14.86 8.51
CA ASP A 274 -24.85 14.36 9.16
C ASP A 274 -23.76 14.20 8.12
N GLU A 275 -22.88 15.24 8.00
CA GLU A 275 -21.83 15.30 7.00
C GLU A 275 -20.82 14.15 7.14
N PRO A 276 -20.30 13.78 8.34
CA PRO A 276 -19.39 12.65 8.49
C PRO A 276 -19.96 11.33 7.98
N SER A 277 -21.20 10.99 8.37
CA SER A 277 -21.86 9.76 7.91
C SER A 277 -22.10 9.77 6.41
N MET A 278 -22.55 10.89 5.84
CA MET A 278 -22.76 11.03 4.41
C MET A 278 -21.44 10.93 3.62
N MET A 279 -20.36 11.52 4.11
CA MET A 279 -19.04 11.44 3.48
C MET A 279 -18.54 10.00 3.47
N GLU A 280 -18.69 9.27 4.57
CA GLU A 280 -18.30 7.87 4.66
C GLU A 280 -19.03 7.02 3.62
N ASP A 281 -20.36 7.15 3.53
CA ASP A 281 -21.18 6.41 2.57
C ASP A 281 -20.82 6.77 1.12
N VAL A 282 -20.68 8.06 0.81
CA VAL A 282 -20.34 8.52 -0.54
C VAL A 282 -18.95 8.04 -0.96
N VAL A 283 -17.96 8.11 -0.07
CA VAL A 283 -16.59 7.65 -0.37
C VAL A 283 -16.55 6.14 -0.61
N LYS A 284 -17.21 5.34 0.25
CA LYS A 284 -17.30 3.88 0.08
C LYS A 284 -17.91 3.49 -1.25
N GLU A 285 -19.01 4.13 -1.62
CA GLU A 285 -19.71 3.85 -2.87
C GLU A 285 -18.91 4.33 -4.10
N LEU A 286 -18.29 5.52 -4.05
CA LEU A 286 -17.43 6.00 -5.13
C LEU A 286 -16.24 5.05 -5.35
N GLN A 287 -15.55 4.63 -4.29
CA GLN A 287 -14.41 3.71 -4.38
C GLN A 287 -14.78 2.32 -4.91
N ALA A 288 -16.06 1.96 -4.87
CA ALA A 288 -16.54 0.70 -5.45
C ALA A 288 -16.65 0.71 -6.97
N VAL A 289 -16.76 1.91 -7.59
CA VAL A 289 -17.03 2.04 -9.04
C VAL A 289 -16.06 2.94 -9.78
N ILE A 290 -15.26 3.75 -9.06
CA ILE A 290 -14.34 4.73 -9.62
C ILE A 290 -12.91 4.39 -9.18
N ASP A 291 -11.97 4.44 -10.12
CA ASP A 291 -10.55 4.18 -9.87
C ASP A 291 -9.70 5.46 -9.77
N LEU A 292 -10.32 6.64 -9.88
CA LEU A 292 -9.64 7.92 -9.66
C LEU A 292 -9.37 8.16 -8.17
N PRO A 293 -8.28 8.86 -7.82
CA PRO A 293 -8.09 9.39 -6.47
C PRO A 293 -9.21 10.34 -6.07
N LEU A 294 -9.60 10.31 -4.81
CA LEU A 294 -10.58 11.21 -4.21
C LEU A 294 -9.87 12.26 -3.35
N GLN A 295 -10.28 13.51 -3.50
CA GLN A 295 -9.94 14.62 -2.64
C GLN A 295 -11.14 14.93 -1.75
N LEU A 296 -11.01 14.76 -0.44
CA LEU A 296 -12.09 15.08 0.50
C LEU A 296 -12.06 16.58 0.79
N ASP A 297 -13.17 17.26 0.50
CA ASP A 297 -13.36 18.70 0.76
C ASP A 297 -14.43 18.87 1.85
N THR A 298 -14.03 19.42 2.98
CA THR A 298 -14.90 19.73 4.12
C THR A 298 -14.44 20.98 4.84
N SER A 299 -15.36 21.70 5.45
CA SER A 299 -15.08 22.82 6.36
C SER A 299 -14.92 22.38 7.82
N SER A 300 -15.18 21.12 8.16
CA SER A 300 -14.98 20.53 9.48
C SER A 300 -13.67 19.74 9.53
N ALA A 301 -12.93 19.91 10.63
CA ALA A 301 -11.70 19.14 10.86
C ALA A 301 -11.94 17.83 11.64
N GLU A 302 -13.18 17.57 12.06
CA GLU A 302 -13.60 16.42 12.88
C GLU A 302 -14.11 15.27 12.04
#